data_cfd7d4a1db81da8854b24165c76ff9c5
#
_entry.id   cfd7d4a1db81da8854b24165c76ff9c5
#
_cell.length_a   1.000
_cell.length_b   1.000
_cell.length_c   1.000
_cell.angle_alpha   90.00
_cell.angle_beta   90.00
_cell.angle_gamma   90.00
#
_symmetry.space_group_name_H-M   'P 1'
#
loop_
_entity.id
_entity.type
_entity.pdbx_description
1 polymer ?
#
loop_
_entity_poly.entity_id
_entity_poly.type
_entity_poly.pdbx_seq_one_letter_code
_entity_poly.pdbx_strand_id
1 'polypeptide(L)'
;MKKVGKIIWMVALIAIIVLIGVVGFGYYKKATFTSQNPVATMEVENFGTIKMELYPDQAPEAVANFIKLANNGFYDGTTFHRIVKDFMIQTGSKDGDGKTGAKLSNLKDGGENKDYSIKGEFLANGVTNTIKFEEGTVAMARADYTQYSSNLKEKSYNSACSQFFIMTKENTNLNGYYAAFGKVIEGMDIVHNIENVEVKATEGQENTENAEVSTPVNVPKVTSIRVETFGIDYGMPNTLTPFDYTSWLYKQYGIGQ
;
A
#
# COMPACT_ATOMS: atom_id res chain seq x y z
N MET A 1 24.28 60.60 -21.95
CA MET A 1 24.03 59.28 -22.58
C MET A 1 25.04 58.18 -22.17
N LYS A 2 26.37 58.41 -22.07
CA LYS A 2 27.35 57.36 -21.70
C LYS A 2 27.21 56.77 -20.27
N LYS A 3 26.70 57.50 -19.29
CA LYS A 3 26.49 57.02 -17.88
C LYS A 3 25.30 56.07 -17.79
N VAL A 4 24.19 56.34 -18.49
CA VAL A 4 22.98 55.51 -18.48
C VAL A 4 23.23 54.13 -19.11
N GLY A 5 23.99 54.07 -20.21
CA GLY A 5 24.39 52.80 -20.83
C GLY A 5 25.22 51.90 -19.87
N LYS A 6 26.15 52.50 -19.09
CA LYS A 6 26.92 51.71 -18.09
C LYS A 6 26.07 51.13 -16.99
N ILE A 7 25.04 51.87 -16.54
CA ILE A 7 24.09 51.38 -15.50
C ILE A 7 23.26 50.22 -16.05
N ILE A 8 22.75 50.34 -17.28
CA ILE A 8 21.99 49.27 -17.94
C ILE A 8 22.82 47.99 -18.05
N TRP A 9 24.08 48.10 -18.50
CA TRP A 9 25.01 46.97 -18.59
C TRP A 9 25.33 46.36 -17.23
N MET A 10 25.49 47.15 -16.19
CA MET A 10 25.71 46.65 -14.82
C MET A 10 24.49 45.87 -14.29
N VAL A 11 23.28 46.41 -14.49
CA VAL A 11 22.03 45.72 -14.10
C VAL A 11 21.86 44.40 -14.88
N ALA A 12 22.13 44.39 -16.17
CA ALA A 12 22.10 43.17 -16.99
C ALA A 12 23.10 42.10 -16.49
N LEU A 13 24.33 42.54 -16.14
CA LEU A 13 25.34 41.62 -15.61
C LEU A 13 24.92 40.99 -14.27
N ILE A 14 24.36 41.81 -13.36
CA ILE A 14 23.83 41.33 -12.07
C ILE A 14 22.69 40.33 -12.30
N ALA A 15 21.78 40.61 -13.23
CA ALA A 15 20.67 39.70 -13.54
C ALA A 15 21.18 38.34 -14.09
N ILE A 16 22.23 38.37 -14.95
CA ILE A 16 22.87 37.14 -15.45
C ILE A 16 23.53 36.34 -14.31
N ILE A 17 24.25 37.01 -13.40
CA ILE A 17 24.90 36.37 -12.27
C ILE A 17 23.84 35.69 -11.35
N VAL A 18 22.74 36.40 -11.08
CA VAL A 18 21.64 35.86 -10.29
C VAL A 18 21.00 34.64 -10.96
N LEU A 19 20.79 34.74 -12.30
CA LEU A 19 20.24 33.61 -13.07
C LEU A 19 21.16 32.38 -13.03
N ILE A 20 22.47 32.58 -13.22
CA ILE A 20 23.47 31.51 -13.10
C ILE A 20 23.48 30.92 -11.69
N GLY A 21 23.37 31.75 -10.66
CA GLY A 21 23.28 31.31 -9.27
C GLY A 21 22.04 30.44 -9.00
N VAL A 22 20.89 30.87 -9.49
CA VAL A 22 19.63 30.09 -9.36
C VAL A 22 19.68 28.75 -10.10
N VAL A 23 20.16 28.79 -11.36
CA VAL A 23 20.31 27.56 -12.16
C VAL A 23 21.36 26.64 -11.54
N GLY A 24 22.53 27.18 -11.15
CA GLY A 24 23.59 26.41 -10.49
C GLY A 24 23.13 25.79 -9.19
N PHE A 25 22.36 26.52 -8.36
CA PHE A 25 21.79 25.98 -7.14
C PHE A 25 20.75 24.89 -7.42
N GLY A 26 19.94 25.05 -8.47
CA GLY A 26 19.01 24.01 -8.92
C GLY A 26 19.72 22.73 -9.36
N TYR A 27 20.80 22.84 -10.13
CA TYR A 27 21.64 21.70 -10.51
C TYR A 27 22.36 21.08 -9.31
N TYR A 28 22.89 21.89 -8.39
CA TYR A 28 23.50 21.40 -7.15
C TYR A 28 22.48 20.61 -6.30
N LYS A 29 21.30 21.18 -6.06
CA LYS A 29 20.22 20.45 -5.36
C LYS A 29 19.85 19.14 -6.04
N LYS A 30 19.69 19.14 -7.38
CA LYS A 30 19.38 17.93 -8.15
C LYS A 30 20.49 16.89 -8.05
N ALA A 31 21.76 17.30 -8.08
CA ALA A 31 22.93 16.40 -8.01
C ALA A 31 23.16 15.84 -6.59
N THR A 32 22.73 16.56 -5.54
CA THR A 32 22.87 16.15 -4.13
C THR A 32 21.60 15.55 -3.56
N PHE A 33 20.48 15.56 -4.32
CA PHE A 33 19.23 14.96 -3.89
C PHE A 33 19.34 13.43 -3.98
N THR A 34 19.58 12.79 -2.86
CA THR A 34 19.42 11.33 -2.71
C THR A 34 17.94 11.10 -2.46
N SER A 35 17.24 10.52 -3.43
CA SER A 35 15.86 10.08 -3.22
C SER A 35 15.86 9.05 -2.11
N GLN A 36 15.26 9.39 -0.98
CA GLN A 36 14.98 8.42 0.09
C GLN A 36 13.62 7.78 -0.19
N ASN A 37 13.54 6.48 0.02
CA ASN A 37 12.26 5.79 -0.03
C ASN A 37 11.34 6.28 1.08
N PRO A 38 10.01 6.37 0.84
CA PRO A 38 9.07 6.77 1.88
C PRO A 38 9.10 5.78 3.04
N VAL A 39 8.93 6.31 4.25
CA VAL A 39 8.89 5.51 5.48
C VAL A 39 7.52 5.66 6.13
N ALA A 40 6.82 4.54 6.28
CA ALA A 40 5.58 4.46 7.02
C ALA A 40 5.85 4.14 8.49
N THR A 41 5.24 4.91 9.38
CA THR A 41 5.20 4.64 10.82
C THR A 41 3.80 4.19 11.20
N MET A 42 3.67 2.97 11.70
CA MET A 42 2.41 2.38 12.17
C MET A 42 2.46 2.22 13.68
N GLU A 43 1.49 2.82 14.35
CA GLU A 43 1.28 2.67 15.79
C GLU A 43 0.21 1.62 16.05
N VAL A 44 0.52 0.62 16.87
CA VAL A 44 -0.42 -0.44 17.24
C VAL A 44 -0.69 -0.39 18.75
N GLU A 45 -1.97 -0.27 19.11
CA GLU A 45 -2.43 -0.12 20.49
C GLU A 45 -1.91 -1.26 21.38
N ASN A 46 -1.26 -0.93 22.48
CA ASN A 46 -0.63 -1.84 23.45
C ASN A 46 0.53 -2.72 22.92
N PHE A 47 0.93 -2.57 21.66
CA PHE A 47 2.04 -3.33 21.08
C PHE A 47 3.26 -2.46 20.80
N GLY A 48 3.07 -1.25 20.22
CA GLY A 48 4.15 -0.30 19.91
C GLY A 48 4.18 0.11 18.45
N THR A 49 5.36 0.51 17.98
CA THR A 49 5.59 1.14 16.69
C THR A 49 6.28 0.19 15.72
N ILE A 50 5.75 0.07 14.51
CA ILE A 50 6.36 -0.64 13.38
C ILE A 50 6.71 0.38 12.30
N LYS A 51 7.97 0.37 11.81
CA LYS A 51 8.34 1.20 10.65
C LYS A 51 8.61 0.36 9.42
N MET A 52 8.09 0.82 8.28
CA MET A 52 8.17 0.14 6.99
C MET A 52 8.76 1.09 5.95
N GLU A 53 9.81 0.68 5.28
CA GLU A 53 10.30 1.34 4.07
C GLU A 53 9.47 0.89 2.88
N LEU A 54 9.04 1.83 2.01
CA LEU A 54 8.21 1.55 0.85
C LEU A 54 9.03 1.67 -0.43
N TYR A 55 8.75 0.85 -1.44
CA TYR A 55 9.54 0.73 -2.66
C TYR A 55 8.73 1.16 -3.91
N PRO A 56 8.62 2.48 -4.19
CA PRO A 56 7.84 3.01 -5.31
C PRO A 56 8.40 2.64 -6.69
N ASP A 57 9.65 2.24 -6.79
CA ASP A 57 10.28 1.70 -8.01
C ASP A 57 9.81 0.29 -8.35
N GLN A 58 9.34 -0.48 -7.36
CA GLN A 58 8.86 -1.85 -7.51
C GLN A 58 7.33 -1.95 -7.67
N ALA A 59 6.59 -1.08 -6.96
CA ALA A 59 5.14 -1.08 -6.93
C ALA A 59 4.58 0.34 -6.79
N PRO A 60 4.71 1.20 -7.83
CA PRO A 60 4.30 2.60 -7.76
C PRO A 60 2.81 2.81 -7.43
N GLU A 61 1.91 2.00 -7.97
CA GLU A 61 0.48 2.12 -7.71
C GLU A 61 0.12 1.73 -6.27
N ALA A 62 0.71 0.63 -5.77
CA ALA A 62 0.50 0.18 -4.40
C ALA A 62 1.06 1.21 -3.40
N VAL A 63 2.25 1.74 -3.64
CA VAL A 63 2.88 2.77 -2.78
C VAL A 63 2.07 4.07 -2.81
N ALA A 64 1.69 4.59 -3.98
CA ALA A 64 0.87 5.80 -4.08
C ALA A 64 -0.47 5.63 -3.34
N ASN A 65 -1.15 4.50 -3.55
CA ASN A 65 -2.40 4.15 -2.87
C ASN A 65 -2.22 4.11 -1.35
N PHE A 66 -1.22 3.39 -0.87
CA PHE A 66 -0.94 3.25 0.56
C PHE A 66 -0.63 4.60 1.21
N ILE A 67 0.21 5.44 0.59
CA ILE A 67 0.55 6.79 1.09
C ILE A 67 -0.70 7.66 1.22
N LYS A 68 -1.55 7.71 0.18
CA LYS A 68 -2.78 8.52 0.22
C LYS A 68 -3.72 8.06 1.32
N LEU A 69 -3.96 6.76 1.44
CA LEU A 69 -4.82 6.20 2.49
C LEU A 69 -4.26 6.44 3.89
N ALA A 70 -2.96 6.23 4.09
CA ALA A 70 -2.30 6.41 5.38
C ALA A 70 -2.33 7.88 5.84
N ASN A 71 -1.93 8.80 4.97
CA ASN A 71 -1.86 10.22 5.30
C ASN A 71 -3.23 10.90 5.40
N ASN A 72 -4.28 10.32 4.78
CA ASN A 72 -5.67 10.72 4.96
C ASN A 72 -6.35 10.04 6.18
N GLY A 73 -5.61 9.26 6.98
CA GLY A 73 -6.13 8.65 8.20
C GLY A 73 -7.10 7.47 7.97
N PHE A 74 -7.11 6.87 6.76
CA PHE A 74 -7.97 5.73 6.49
C PHE A 74 -7.71 4.54 7.42
N TYR A 75 -6.43 4.28 7.71
CA TYR A 75 -6.03 3.14 8.54
C TYR A 75 -6.21 3.35 10.04
N ASP A 76 -6.56 4.57 10.46
CA ASP A 76 -6.77 4.87 11.88
C ASP A 76 -7.99 4.08 12.39
N GLY A 77 -7.74 3.26 13.41
CA GLY A 77 -8.74 2.38 14.00
C GLY A 77 -8.99 1.07 13.28
N THR A 78 -8.31 0.78 12.16
CA THR A 78 -8.37 -0.56 11.53
C THR A 78 -7.71 -1.61 12.42
N THR A 79 -8.00 -2.87 12.16
CA THR A 79 -7.55 -3.98 13.01
C THR A 79 -6.82 -5.04 12.20
N PHE A 80 -5.97 -5.81 12.88
CA PHE A 80 -5.43 -7.04 12.31
C PHE A 80 -6.51 -8.12 12.40
N HIS A 81 -7.31 -8.26 11.36
CA HIS A 81 -8.46 -9.15 11.31
C HIS A 81 -8.12 -10.60 10.93
N ARG A 82 -6.94 -10.83 10.38
CA ARG A 82 -6.44 -12.15 10.01
C ARG A 82 -4.98 -12.31 10.38
N ILE A 83 -4.67 -13.30 11.20
CA ILE A 83 -3.33 -13.62 11.70
C ILE A 83 -3.10 -15.11 11.49
N VAL A 84 -2.12 -15.47 10.68
CA VAL A 84 -1.73 -16.86 10.43
C VAL A 84 -0.30 -17.05 10.89
N LYS A 85 -0.12 -17.85 11.94
CA LYS A 85 1.19 -18.11 12.52
C LYS A 85 2.15 -18.73 11.51
N ASP A 86 3.44 -18.34 11.58
CA ASP A 86 4.49 -18.74 10.65
C ASP A 86 4.17 -18.39 9.18
N PHE A 87 3.36 -17.34 8.97
CA PHE A 87 3.02 -16.87 7.63
C PHE A 87 2.90 -15.34 7.55
N MET A 88 1.80 -14.73 8.08
CA MET A 88 1.59 -13.29 7.95
C MET A 88 0.56 -12.76 8.95
N ILE A 89 0.57 -11.44 9.14
CA ILE A 89 -0.48 -10.67 9.80
C ILE A 89 -1.10 -9.69 8.79
N GLN A 90 -2.44 -9.63 8.70
CA GLN A 90 -3.17 -8.85 7.69
C GLN A 90 -4.10 -7.82 8.33
N THR A 91 -4.11 -6.61 7.78
CA THR A 91 -4.91 -5.47 8.22
C THR A 91 -5.42 -4.64 7.02
N GLY A 92 -6.01 -3.47 7.28
CA GLY A 92 -6.45 -2.52 6.25
C GLY A 92 -7.88 -2.76 5.73
N SER A 93 -8.67 -3.61 6.40
CA SER A 93 -10.12 -3.64 6.25
C SER A 93 -10.75 -2.57 7.13
N LYS A 94 -11.64 -1.73 6.59
CA LYS A 94 -12.21 -0.59 7.33
C LYS A 94 -13.02 -1.05 8.55
N ASP A 95 -13.83 -2.08 8.37
CA ASP A 95 -14.72 -2.60 9.40
C ASP A 95 -14.15 -3.84 10.13
N GLY A 96 -12.88 -4.20 9.82
CA GLY A 96 -12.22 -5.36 10.43
C GLY A 96 -12.81 -6.71 10.02
N ASP A 97 -13.63 -6.75 8.97
CA ASP A 97 -14.33 -7.93 8.46
C ASP A 97 -13.55 -8.69 7.37
N GLY A 98 -12.39 -8.14 6.94
CA GLY A 98 -11.60 -8.67 5.83
C GLY A 98 -12.25 -8.49 4.44
N LYS A 99 -13.40 -7.82 4.36
CA LYS A 99 -14.18 -7.63 3.12
C LYS A 99 -14.26 -6.16 2.71
N THR A 100 -14.39 -5.26 3.67
CA THR A 100 -14.58 -3.83 3.44
C THR A 100 -13.25 -3.15 3.11
N GLY A 101 -13.14 -2.59 1.90
CA GLY A 101 -12.00 -1.81 1.44
C GLY A 101 -12.20 -0.30 1.58
N ALA A 102 -11.23 0.46 1.08
CA ALA A 102 -11.33 1.91 0.96
C ALA A 102 -12.24 2.31 -0.21
N LYS A 103 -12.77 3.53 -0.16
CA LYS A 103 -13.52 4.18 -1.23
C LYS A 103 -12.67 5.26 -1.91
N LEU A 104 -13.03 5.69 -3.10
CA LEU A 104 -12.35 6.80 -3.79
C LEU A 104 -12.29 8.07 -2.94
N SER A 105 -13.32 8.31 -2.10
CA SER A 105 -13.35 9.42 -1.14
C SER A 105 -12.27 9.35 -0.06
N ASN A 106 -11.68 8.17 0.19
CA ASN A 106 -10.58 8.03 1.13
C ASN A 106 -9.22 8.39 0.51
N LEU A 107 -9.11 8.44 -0.82
CA LEU A 107 -7.87 8.82 -1.51
C LEU A 107 -7.67 10.33 -1.58
N LYS A 108 -8.76 11.09 -1.66
CA LYS A 108 -8.73 12.55 -1.73
C LYS A 108 -10.05 13.18 -1.26
N ASP A 109 -9.99 14.40 -0.78
CA ASP A 109 -11.16 15.19 -0.45
C ASP A 109 -12.05 15.40 -1.69
N GLY A 110 -13.37 15.27 -1.51
CA GLY A 110 -14.36 15.38 -2.58
C GLY A 110 -14.38 14.20 -3.56
N GLY A 111 -13.68 13.11 -3.26
CA GLY A 111 -13.78 11.85 -4.01
C GLY A 111 -15.18 11.22 -3.87
N GLU A 112 -15.57 10.41 -4.87
CA GLU A 112 -16.85 9.69 -4.84
C GLU A 112 -16.84 8.57 -3.79
N ASN A 113 -17.98 8.31 -3.17
CA ASN A 113 -18.15 7.18 -2.24
C ASN A 113 -18.38 5.87 -3.02
N LYS A 114 -17.40 5.50 -3.85
CA LYS A 114 -17.40 4.29 -4.67
C LYS A 114 -16.22 3.40 -4.35
N ASP A 115 -16.44 2.10 -4.45
CA ASP A 115 -15.38 1.10 -4.39
C ASP A 115 -14.42 1.26 -5.56
N TYR A 116 -13.16 0.92 -5.33
CA TYR A 116 -12.14 0.87 -6.35
C TYR A 116 -11.18 -0.30 -6.08
N SER A 117 -10.41 -0.64 -7.08
CA SER A 117 -9.25 -1.51 -6.95
C SER A 117 -8.05 -0.90 -7.67
N ILE A 118 -6.88 -1.47 -7.50
CA ILE A 118 -5.66 -1.09 -8.20
C ILE A 118 -5.08 -2.28 -8.94
N LYS A 119 -4.27 -2.01 -9.96
CA LYS A 119 -3.55 -3.03 -10.70
C LYS A 119 -2.57 -3.76 -9.78
N GLY A 120 -2.55 -5.08 -9.84
CA GLY A 120 -1.56 -5.88 -9.13
C GLY A 120 -0.19 -5.79 -9.80
N GLU A 121 0.82 -5.33 -9.06
CA GLU A 121 2.17 -5.06 -9.56
C GLU A 121 3.10 -6.21 -9.22
N PHE A 122 3.02 -7.29 -10.00
CA PHE A 122 3.82 -8.50 -9.86
C PHE A 122 3.97 -9.26 -11.19
N LEU A 123 4.95 -10.15 -11.25
CA LEU A 123 5.39 -10.81 -12.48
C LEU A 123 4.27 -11.55 -13.23
N ALA A 124 3.43 -12.32 -12.51
CA ALA A 124 2.32 -13.05 -13.12
C ALA A 124 1.24 -12.15 -13.74
N ASN A 125 1.23 -10.85 -13.41
CA ASN A 125 0.37 -9.81 -13.98
C ASN A 125 1.12 -8.88 -14.96
N GLY A 126 2.30 -9.28 -15.42
CA GLY A 126 3.10 -8.57 -16.41
C GLY A 126 3.83 -7.33 -15.87
N VAL A 127 4.04 -7.22 -14.57
CA VAL A 127 4.80 -6.14 -13.94
C VAL A 127 6.05 -6.71 -13.26
N THR A 128 7.21 -6.14 -13.56
CA THR A 128 8.46 -6.52 -12.91
C THR A 128 8.45 -6.01 -11.47
N ASN A 129 8.41 -6.93 -10.53
CA ASN A 129 8.59 -6.69 -9.11
C ASN A 129 9.49 -7.80 -8.56
N THR A 130 10.65 -7.42 -8.07
CA THR A 130 11.72 -8.36 -7.69
C THR A 130 11.81 -8.60 -6.19
N ILE A 131 10.94 -7.97 -5.40
CA ILE A 131 10.92 -8.15 -3.94
C ILE A 131 10.57 -9.60 -3.63
N LYS A 132 11.38 -10.20 -2.75
CA LYS A 132 11.16 -11.55 -2.24
C LYS A 132 10.24 -11.52 -1.03
N PHE A 133 9.42 -12.56 -0.89
CA PHE A 133 8.53 -12.72 0.27
C PHE A 133 9.29 -13.37 1.44
N GLU A 134 10.19 -12.59 2.00
CA GLU A 134 10.93 -12.88 3.23
C GLU A 134 10.19 -12.31 4.45
N GLU A 135 10.66 -12.63 5.64
CA GLU A 135 10.21 -12.00 6.89
C GLU A 135 10.28 -10.47 6.79
N GLY A 136 9.23 -9.80 7.23
CA GLY A 136 9.07 -8.35 7.19
C GLY A 136 8.63 -7.78 5.83
N THR A 137 8.49 -8.58 4.77
CA THR A 137 7.95 -8.09 3.49
C THR A 137 6.51 -7.64 3.66
N VAL A 138 6.19 -6.45 3.12
CA VAL A 138 4.84 -5.84 3.12
C VAL A 138 4.26 -5.92 1.73
N ALA A 139 3.04 -6.49 1.60
CA ALA A 139 2.41 -6.69 0.30
C ALA A 139 0.91 -6.43 0.34
N MET A 140 0.35 -6.03 -0.81
CA MET A 140 -1.11 -5.86 -0.96
C MET A 140 -1.82 -7.21 -0.92
N ALA A 141 -2.88 -7.28 -0.11
CA ALA A 141 -3.83 -8.38 -0.17
C ALA A 141 -4.74 -8.22 -1.39
N ARG A 142 -5.21 -9.34 -1.93
CA ARG A 142 -6.13 -9.40 -3.07
C ARG A 142 -7.10 -10.57 -2.93
N ALA A 143 -8.24 -10.48 -3.60
CA ALA A 143 -9.17 -11.59 -3.68
C ALA A 143 -8.64 -12.69 -4.63
N ASP A 144 -9.00 -13.93 -4.35
CA ASP A 144 -8.78 -15.06 -5.26
C ASP A 144 -10.09 -15.58 -5.82
N TYR A 145 -10.44 -15.11 -7.00
CA TYR A 145 -11.62 -15.56 -7.74
C TYR A 145 -11.35 -16.81 -8.58
N THR A 146 -10.07 -17.26 -8.69
CA THR A 146 -9.72 -18.44 -9.51
C THR A 146 -10.26 -19.74 -8.94
N GLN A 147 -10.56 -19.75 -7.63
CA GLN A 147 -11.28 -20.86 -6.99
C GLN A 147 -12.69 -21.09 -7.56
N TYR A 148 -13.31 -20.08 -8.18
CA TYR A 148 -14.63 -20.17 -8.81
C TYR A 148 -14.52 -20.40 -10.32
N SER A 149 -13.53 -19.79 -10.98
CA SER A 149 -13.25 -19.99 -12.40
C SER A 149 -11.84 -19.52 -12.76
N SER A 150 -11.09 -20.35 -13.50
CA SER A 150 -9.75 -19.99 -13.99
C SER A 150 -9.76 -18.74 -14.89
N ASN A 151 -10.88 -18.44 -15.55
CA ASN A 151 -11.05 -17.26 -16.40
C ASN A 151 -11.08 -15.94 -15.59
N LEU A 152 -11.20 -16.00 -14.27
CA LEU A 152 -11.20 -14.84 -13.38
C LEU A 152 -9.81 -14.46 -12.88
N LYS A 153 -8.76 -15.04 -13.42
CA LYS A 153 -7.37 -14.81 -13.02
C LYS A 153 -7.00 -13.31 -13.05
N GLU A 154 -7.28 -12.61 -14.14
CA GLU A 154 -7.02 -11.18 -14.26
C GLU A 154 -7.83 -10.35 -13.25
N LYS A 155 -9.09 -10.74 -12.99
CA LYS A 155 -9.93 -10.08 -11.99
C LYS A 155 -9.37 -10.24 -10.58
N SER A 156 -8.86 -11.44 -10.25
CA SER A 156 -8.16 -11.70 -8.99
C SER A 156 -6.90 -10.85 -8.86
N TYR A 157 -6.10 -10.76 -9.92
CA TYR A 157 -4.83 -10.04 -9.92
C TYR A 157 -4.99 -8.53 -9.71
N ASN A 158 -6.10 -7.95 -10.17
CA ASN A 158 -6.39 -6.53 -10.11
C ASN A 158 -7.47 -6.18 -9.07
N SER A 159 -7.54 -6.94 -7.97
CA SER A 159 -8.56 -6.77 -6.91
C SER A 159 -8.03 -6.13 -5.63
N ALA A 160 -6.75 -5.76 -5.56
CA ALA A 160 -6.18 -5.09 -4.40
C ALA A 160 -6.82 -3.70 -4.21
N CYS A 161 -6.98 -3.28 -2.94
CA CYS A 161 -7.50 -1.96 -2.58
C CYS A 161 -6.71 -1.38 -1.39
N SER A 162 -7.16 -1.59 -0.16
CA SER A 162 -6.55 -1.03 1.05
C SER A 162 -5.90 -2.06 1.95
N GLN A 163 -6.29 -3.33 1.85
CA GLN A 163 -5.77 -4.37 2.71
C GLN A 163 -4.35 -4.75 2.33
N PHE A 164 -3.51 -4.95 3.34
CA PHE A 164 -2.13 -5.39 3.18
C PHE A 164 -1.75 -6.37 4.30
N PHE A 165 -0.67 -7.09 4.08
CA PHE A 165 -0.13 -8.02 5.06
C PHE A 165 1.38 -7.85 5.22
N ILE A 166 1.87 -8.24 6.40
CA ILE A 166 3.28 -8.27 6.76
C ILE A 166 3.68 -9.73 6.95
N MET A 167 4.70 -10.18 6.24
CA MET A 167 5.23 -11.53 6.38
C MET A 167 5.91 -11.72 7.73
N THR A 168 5.58 -12.78 8.43
CA THR A 168 6.25 -13.19 9.67
C THR A 168 7.28 -14.30 9.43
N LYS A 169 7.24 -14.91 8.23
CA LYS A 169 8.17 -15.94 7.78
C LYS A 169 8.29 -15.92 6.26
N GLU A 170 9.41 -16.38 5.74
CA GLU A 170 9.60 -16.53 4.29
C GLU A 170 8.58 -17.49 3.67
N ASN A 171 8.01 -17.07 2.52
CA ASN A 171 7.19 -17.93 1.68
C ASN A 171 7.42 -17.64 0.20
N THR A 172 8.31 -18.41 -0.42
CA THR A 172 8.71 -18.25 -1.82
C THR A 172 7.58 -18.50 -2.82
N ASN A 173 6.48 -19.17 -2.43
CA ASN A 173 5.32 -19.41 -3.28
C ASN A 173 4.56 -18.13 -3.63
N LEU A 174 4.74 -17.06 -2.87
CA LEU A 174 4.14 -15.76 -3.14
C LEU A 174 4.94 -14.92 -4.15
N ASN A 175 6.21 -15.28 -4.40
CA ASN A 175 7.08 -14.55 -5.32
C ASN A 175 6.46 -14.46 -6.71
N GLY A 176 6.28 -13.23 -7.21
CA GLY A 176 5.70 -12.96 -8.52
C GLY A 176 4.18 -13.12 -8.62
N TYR A 177 3.45 -13.33 -7.50
CA TYR A 177 1.99 -13.47 -7.47
C TYR A 177 1.27 -12.43 -6.61
N TYR A 178 2.00 -11.64 -5.84
CA TYR A 178 1.48 -10.55 -5.01
C TYR A 178 2.34 -9.30 -5.17
N ALA A 179 1.71 -8.13 -5.02
CA ALA A 179 2.37 -6.83 -5.10
C ALA A 179 3.07 -6.51 -3.76
N ALA A 180 4.31 -6.98 -3.60
CA ALA A 180 5.16 -6.53 -2.51
C ALA A 180 5.57 -5.08 -2.76
N PHE A 181 5.38 -4.20 -1.76
CA PHE A 181 5.60 -2.77 -1.92
C PHE A 181 6.45 -2.13 -0.82
N GLY A 182 6.90 -2.91 0.16
CA GLY A 182 7.73 -2.42 1.24
C GLY A 182 8.31 -3.54 2.10
N LYS A 183 9.08 -3.12 3.11
CA LYS A 183 9.67 -4.02 4.11
C LYS A 183 9.71 -3.34 5.48
N VAL A 184 9.45 -4.10 6.53
CA VAL A 184 9.64 -3.66 7.92
C VAL A 184 11.13 -3.43 8.15
N ILE A 185 11.48 -2.24 8.65
CA ILE A 185 12.85 -1.83 8.98
C ILE A 185 13.07 -1.68 10.49
N GLU A 186 11.98 -1.47 11.26
CA GLU A 186 12.01 -1.44 12.73
C GLU A 186 10.71 -2.06 13.27
N GLY A 187 10.77 -2.76 14.40
CA GLY A 187 9.59 -3.31 15.09
C GLY A 187 9.17 -4.71 14.61
N MET A 188 10.08 -5.55 14.10
CA MET A 188 9.77 -6.95 13.79
C MET A 188 9.39 -7.75 15.03
N ASP A 189 9.94 -7.45 16.19
CA ASP A 189 9.53 -8.01 17.48
C ASP A 189 8.06 -7.69 17.81
N ILE A 190 7.57 -6.51 17.45
CA ILE A 190 6.16 -6.12 17.59
C ILE A 190 5.30 -6.92 16.61
N VAL A 191 5.73 -7.10 15.35
CA VAL A 191 5.05 -7.97 14.38
C VAL A 191 4.90 -9.38 14.92
N HIS A 192 5.94 -9.96 15.52
CA HIS A 192 5.87 -11.28 16.15
C HIS A 192 5.00 -11.30 17.40
N ASN A 193 4.98 -10.23 18.21
CA ASN A 193 4.06 -10.15 19.34
C ASN A 193 2.59 -10.16 18.89
N ILE A 194 2.28 -9.46 17.77
CA ILE A 194 0.94 -9.49 17.15
C ILE A 194 0.64 -10.89 16.58
N GLU A 195 1.61 -11.54 15.91
CA GLU A 195 1.45 -12.89 15.37
C GLU A 195 1.09 -13.92 16.45
N ASN A 196 1.59 -13.73 17.67
CA ASN A 196 1.43 -14.67 18.77
C ASN A 196 0.19 -14.44 19.62
N VAL A 197 -0.73 -13.53 19.24
CA VAL A 197 -2.02 -13.42 19.92
C VAL A 197 -2.85 -14.69 19.72
N GLU A 198 -3.76 -14.97 20.66
CA GLU A 198 -4.67 -16.09 20.54
C GLU A 198 -5.61 -15.91 19.34
N VAL A 199 -5.72 -16.93 18.49
CA VAL A 199 -6.58 -16.96 17.31
C VAL A 199 -7.58 -18.12 17.41
N LYS A 200 -8.74 -17.95 16.76
CA LYS A 200 -9.80 -18.95 16.64
C LYS A 200 -10.12 -19.23 15.17
N ALA A 201 -10.88 -20.27 14.90
CA ALA A 201 -11.37 -20.56 13.56
C ALA A 201 -12.14 -19.38 12.97
N THR A 202 -11.99 -19.17 11.67
CA THR A 202 -12.72 -18.14 10.94
C THR A 202 -14.21 -18.40 11.03
N GLU A 203 -15.00 -17.34 11.26
CA GLU A 203 -16.45 -17.43 11.40
C GLU A 203 -17.09 -18.14 10.21
N GLY A 204 -17.97 -19.10 10.50
CA GLY A 204 -18.63 -19.95 9.52
C GLY A 204 -17.82 -21.18 9.07
N GLN A 205 -16.60 -21.35 9.58
CA GLN A 205 -15.75 -22.52 9.31
C GLN A 205 -15.48 -23.39 10.53
N GLU A 206 -16.05 -23.06 11.69
CA GLU A 206 -15.73 -23.66 13.01
C GLU A 206 -15.89 -25.19 13.05
N ASN A 207 -16.72 -25.73 12.16
CA ASN A 207 -17.03 -27.17 12.10
C ASN A 207 -16.44 -27.84 10.83
N THR A 208 -15.53 -27.21 10.13
CA THR A 208 -14.88 -27.81 8.95
C THR A 208 -13.52 -28.39 9.32
N GLU A 209 -13.19 -29.58 8.79
CA GLU A 209 -11.94 -30.30 9.08
C GLU A 209 -10.67 -29.51 8.68
N ASN A 210 -10.83 -28.53 7.78
CA ASN A 210 -9.76 -27.65 7.29
C ASN A 210 -10.03 -26.16 7.57
N ALA A 211 -10.71 -25.84 8.69
CA ALA A 211 -10.96 -24.47 9.10
C ALA A 211 -9.66 -23.69 9.26
N GLU A 212 -9.56 -22.52 8.64
CA GLU A 212 -8.44 -21.62 8.89
C GLU A 212 -8.59 -21.01 10.30
N VAL A 213 -7.58 -21.23 11.14
CA VAL A 213 -7.50 -20.66 12.49
C VAL A 213 -6.69 -19.37 12.38
N SER A 214 -7.36 -18.23 12.18
CA SER A 214 -6.71 -16.97 11.85
C SER A 214 -7.39 -15.71 12.40
N THR A 215 -8.59 -15.87 12.99
CA THR A 215 -9.33 -14.74 13.58
C THR A 215 -8.84 -14.48 15.00
N PRO A 216 -8.23 -13.35 15.33
CA PRO A 216 -7.75 -13.07 16.68
C PRO A 216 -8.92 -12.95 17.67
N VAL A 217 -8.73 -13.52 18.87
CA VAL A 217 -9.72 -13.44 19.98
C VAL A 217 -9.72 -12.02 20.55
N ASN A 218 -8.54 -11.47 20.83
CA ASN A 218 -8.33 -10.07 21.18
C ASN A 218 -7.71 -9.37 19.98
N VAL A 219 -8.49 -8.58 19.28
CA VAL A 219 -8.12 -8.03 17.96
C VAL A 219 -7.14 -6.86 18.13
N PRO A 220 -5.86 -6.97 17.67
CA PRO A 220 -4.92 -5.86 17.73
C PRO A 220 -5.39 -4.73 16.83
N LYS A 221 -5.29 -3.47 17.33
CA LYS A 221 -5.83 -2.28 16.68
C LYS A 221 -4.70 -1.35 16.24
N VAL A 222 -4.76 -0.92 15.00
CA VAL A 222 -3.91 0.14 14.46
C VAL A 222 -4.43 1.49 14.94
N THR A 223 -3.63 2.21 15.70
CA THR A 223 -3.98 3.57 16.18
C THR A 223 -3.82 4.57 15.06
N SER A 224 -2.72 4.49 14.31
CA SER A 224 -2.47 5.32 13.14
C SER A 224 -1.42 4.72 12.20
N ILE A 225 -1.48 5.11 10.92
CA ILE A 225 -0.37 4.96 9.98
C ILE A 225 -0.12 6.31 9.33
N ARG A 226 1.14 6.78 9.32
CA ARG A 226 1.57 7.99 8.62
C ARG A 226 2.83 7.72 7.83
N VAL A 227 2.92 8.34 6.67
CA VAL A 227 4.06 8.13 5.76
C VAL A 227 4.82 9.44 5.58
N GLU A 228 6.10 9.40 5.94
CA GLU A 228 7.05 10.46 5.61
C GLU A 228 7.53 10.25 4.17
N THR A 229 7.27 11.25 3.31
CA THR A 229 7.60 11.17 1.86
C THR A 229 8.85 11.99 1.49
N PHE A 230 9.48 12.63 2.47
CA PHE A 230 10.65 13.51 2.28
C PHE A 230 10.43 14.59 1.23
N GLY A 231 9.18 15.07 1.13
CA GLY A 231 8.80 16.12 0.18
C GLY A 231 8.56 15.65 -1.26
N ILE A 232 8.52 14.33 -1.50
CA ILE A 232 8.18 13.76 -2.80
C ILE A 232 6.67 13.54 -2.87
N ASP A 233 6.03 14.01 -3.94
CA ASP A 233 4.64 13.66 -4.26
C ASP A 233 4.62 12.40 -5.16
N TYR A 234 4.06 11.33 -4.64
CA TYR A 234 3.88 10.05 -5.36
C TYR A 234 2.60 10.02 -6.21
N GLY A 235 1.86 11.14 -6.28
CA GLY A 235 0.64 11.25 -7.09
C GLY A 235 -0.55 10.48 -6.53
N MET A 236 -1.54 10.28 -7.40
CA MET A 236 -2.72 9.44 -7.15
C MET A 236 -2.54 8.09 -7.83
N PRO A 237 -2.98 6.98 -7.21
CA PRO A 237 -2.96 5.69 -7.88
C PRO A 237 -3.94 5.67 -9.06
N ASN A 238 -3.63 4.91 -10.10
CA ASN A 238 -4.57 4.59 -11.17
C ASN A 238 -5.59 3.58 -10.66
N THR A 239 -6.82 4.03 -10.46
CA THR A 239 -7.89 3.21 -9.92
C THR A 239 -8.66 2.48 -11.02
N LEU A 240 -9.11 1.27 -10.70
CA LEU A 240 -9.93 0.42 -11.56
C LEU A 240 -11.30 0.24 -10.93
N THR A 241 -12.31 -0.07 -11.75
CA THR A 241 -13.60 -0.53 -11.24
C THR A 241 -13.46 -1.96 -10.72
N PRO A 242 -13.82 -2.23 -9.46
CA PRO A 242 -13.71 -3.56 -8.89
C PRO A 242 -14.56 -4.58 -9.67
N PHE A 243 -14.12 -5.83 -9.66
CA PHE A 243 -14.91 -6.90 -10.22
C PHE A 243 -16.11 -7.20 -9.31
N ASP A 244 -17.31 -7.10 -9.86
CA ASP A 244 -18.54 -7.47 -9.17
C ASP A 244 -18.78 -8.98 -9.30
N TYR A 245 -18.26 -9.71 -8.30
CA TYR A 245 -18.40 -11.17 -8.24
C TYR A 245 -19.88 -11.59 -8.10
N THR A 246 -20.68 -10.85 -7.36
CA THR A 246 -22.08 -11.16 -7.14
C THR A 246 -22.89 -11.09 -8.43
N SER A 247 -22.77 -9.99 -9.17
CA SER A 247 -23.40 -9.86 -10.50
C SER A 247 -22.88 -10.87 -11.50
N TRP A 248 -21.59 -11.21 -11.44
CA TRP A 248 -21.03 -12.27 -12.31
C TRP A 248 -21.65 -13.63 -11.96
N LEU A 249 -21.75 -13.97 -10.68
CA LEU A 249 -22.33 -15.23 -10.20
C LEU A 249 -23.80 -15.37 -10.66
N TYR A 250 -24.62 -14.34 -10.46
CA TYR A 250 -26.01 -14.33 -10.88
C TYR A 250 -26.15 -14.58 -12.39
N LYS A 251 -25.28 -13.97 -13.21
CA LYS A 251 -25.27 -14.22 -14.66
C LYS A 251 -24.91 -15.66 -15.00
N GLN A 252 -23.98 -16.31 -14.26
CA GLN A 252 -23.60 -17.71 -14.49
C GLN A 252 -24.76 -18.69 -14.21
N TYR A 253 -25.57 -18.39 -13.19
CA TYR A 253 -26.67 -19.25 -12.76
C TYR A 253 -28.04 -18.81 -13.29
N GLY A 254 -28.13 -17.78 -14.15
CA GLY A 254 -29.38 -17.30 -14.70
C GLY A 254 -30.32 -16.70 -13.65
N ILE A 255 -29.81 -16.27 -12.50
CA ILE A 255 -30.58 -15.66 -11.41
C ILE A 255 -30.67 -14.16 -11.69
N GLY A 256 -31.87 -13.63 -11.90
CA GLY A 256 -32.08 -12.16 -12.02
C GLY A 256 -32.24 -11.64 -13.45
N GLN A 257 -32.84 -12.43 -14.37
CA GLN A 257 -33.44 -11.91 -15.61
C GLN A 257 -34.92 -11.62 -15.40
#